data_6c89a9af23dc54b36b974c99cb90c495
#
_entry.id   6c89a9af23dc54b36b974c99cb90c495
#
_cell.length_a   1.000
_cell.length_b   1.000
_cell.length_c   1.000
_cell.angle_alpha   90.00
_cell.angle_beta   90.00
_cell.angle_gamma   90.00
#
_symmetry.space_group_name_H-M   'P 1'
#
loop_
_entity.id
_entity.type
_entity.pdbx_description
1 polymer ?
#
loop_
_entity_poly.entity_id
_entity_poly.type
_entity_poly.pdbx_seq_one_letter_code
_entity_poly.pdbx_strand_id
1 'polypeptide(L)'
;VLNIKNKENLEAANQIMLSPASGKGEQLFNAINSFRERILKMVTDERQKAIIASNLTTTLPKNARTMGKNWQEYMFEDMPVAAAVTLLTKLQSDVRYAEGEVLHTLVANIDMKDIRVNKLSAFVIPNAQTIVRGDKFSAQIVMAAVDTTQQPQIYIGGRQMNLRNNTYEIVT
;
A
#
# COMPACT_ATOMS: atom_id res chain seq x y z
N VAL A 1 22.36 -21.25 -9.30
CA VAL A 1 22.57 -20.26 -10.40
C VAL A 1 22.09 -20.87 -11.69
N LEU A 2 21.04 -20.31 -12.31
CA LEU A 2 20.56 -20.72 -13.62
C LEU A 2 21.64 -20.44 -14.68
N ASN A 3 22.17 -21.47 -15.31
CA ASN A 3 23.14 -21.33 -16.40
C ASN A 3 22.42 -21.43 -17.74
N ILE A 4 22.35 -20.33 -18.47
CA ILE A 4 21.74 -20.30 -19.81
C ILE A 4 22.79 -20.81 -20.80
N LYS A 5 22.52 -21.97 -21.40
CA LYS A 5 23.50 -22.63 -22.33
C LYS A 5 23.70 -21.88 -23.65
N ASN A 6 22.64 -21.27 -24.19
CA ASN A 6 22.71 -20.52 -25.46
C ASN A 6 22.04 -19.15 -25.28
N LYS A 7 22.84 -18.19 -24.85
CA LYS A 7 22.33 -16.85 -24.44
C LYS A 7 21.84 -16.03 -25.64
N GLU A 8 22.35 -16.27 -26.80
CA GLU A 8 22.10 -15.48 -28.02
C GLU A 8 21.03 -16.10 -28.93
N ASN A 9 20.46 -17.24 -28.55
CA ASN A 9 19.44 -17.89 -29.34
C ASN A 9 18.19 -17.00 -29.42
N LEU A 10 17.74 -16.66 -30.63
CA LEU A 10 16.59 -15.82 -30.92
C LEU A 10 15.28 -16.63 -31.04
N GLU A 11 15.39 -17.91 -31.44
CA GLU A 11 14.22 -18.73 -31.71
C GLU A 11 13.51 -19.22 -30.48
N ALA A 12 14.22 -19.43 -29.37
CA ALA A 12 13.61 -19.97 -28.15
C ALA A 12 12.54 -19.07 -27.57
N ALA A 13 12.77 -17.75 -27.59
CA ALA A 13 11.75 -16.77 -27.16
C ALA A 13 10.54 -16.78 -28.10
N ASN A 14 10.75 -16.80 -29.41
CA ASN A 14 9.69 -16.88 -30.42
C ASN A 14 8.85 -18.14 -30.25
N GLN A 15 9.51 -19.33 -30.12
CA GLN A 15 8.79 -20.60 -29.96
C GLN A 15 7.91 -20.68 -28.72
N ILE A 16 8.36 -20.08 -27.60
CA ILE A 16 7.63 -20.15 -26.34
C ILE A 16 6.58 -19.05 -26.24
N MET A 17 6.93 -17.83 -26.63
CA MET A 17 6.10 -16.66 -26.37
C MET A 17 5.17 -16.32 -27.54
N LEU A 18 5.58 -16.56 -28.77
CA LEU A 18 4.82 -16.15 -29.97
C LEU A 18 4.12 -17.32 -30.67
N SER A 19 4.54 -18.56 -30.42
CA SER A 19 3.90 -19.71 -31.06
C SER A 19 2.44 -19.86 -30.64
N PRO A 20 1.51 -19.99 -31.60
CA PRO A 20 0.10 -20.22 -31.29
C PRO A 20 -0.16 -21.48 -30.48
N ALA A 21 0.72 -22.49 -30.60
CA ALA A 21 0.62 -23.75 -29.86
C ALA A 21 0.94 -23.58 -28.37
N SER A 22 1.82 -22.66 -27.97
CA SER A 22 2.17 -22.42 -26.57
C SER A 22 1.29 -21.35 -25.91
N GLY A 23 0.92 -20.30 -26.64
CA GLY A 23 0.09 -19.16 -26.16
C GLY A 23 0.66 -18.43 -24.95
N LYS A 24 1.94 -18.61 -24.62
CA LYS A 24 2.52 -18.08 -23.38
C LYS A 24 2.62 -16.56 -23.35
N GLY A 25 2.91 -15.92 -24.48
CA GLY A 25 2.95 -14.46 -24.57
C GLY A 25 1.57 -13.82 -24.35
N GLU A 26 0.54 -14.38 -24.95
CA GLU A 26 -0.84 -13.92 -24.75
C GLU A 26 -1.33 -14.17 -23.31
N GLN A 27 -1.02 -15.36 -22.76
CA GLN A 27 -1.31 -15.66 -21.35
C GLN A 27 -0.64 -14.66 -20.41
N LEU A 28 0.63 -14.32 -20.65
CA LEU A 28 1.36 -13.33 -19.87
C LEU A 28 0.73 -11.94 -20.00
N PHE A 29 0.41 -11.51 -21.20
CA PHE A 29 -0.28 -10.24 -21.47
C PHE A 29 -1.58 -10.11 -20.68
N ASN A 30 -2.43 -11.13 -20.77
CA ASN A 30 -3.71 -11.17 -20.06
C ASN A 30 -3.53 -11.22 -18.54
N ALA A 31 -2.56 -11.97 -18.05
CA ALA A 31 -2.23 -12.07 -16.64
C ALA A 31 -1.76 -10.72 -16.06
N ILE A 32 -0.86 -10.03 -16.77
CA ILE A 32 -0.37 -8.70 -16.33
C ILE A 32 -1.53 -7.69 -16.27
N ASN A 33 -2.38 -7.64 -17.29
CA ASN A 33 -3.51 -6.71 -17.32
C ASN A 33 -4.51 -7.00 -16.20
N SER A 34 -4.90 -8.26 -16.01
CA SER A 34 -5.83 -8.66 -14.96
C SER A 34 -5.25 -8.41 -13.56
N PHE A 35 -3.96 -8.66 -13.37
CA PHE A 35 -3.26 -8.38 -12.11
C PHE A 35 -3.23 -6.88 -11.84
N ARG A 36 -2.79 -6.07 -12.83
CA ARG A 36 -2.72 -4.61 -12.72
C ARG A 36 -4.08 -4.01 -12.34
N GLU A 37 -5.15 -4.41 -13.00
CA GLU A 37 -6.49 -3.90 -12.68
C GLU A 37 -6.93 -4.19 -11.25
N ARG A 38 -6.62 -5.40 -10.75
CA ARG A 38 -6.94 -5.77 -9.36
C ARG A 38 -6.10 -4.98 -8.36
N ILE A 39 -4.81 -4.88 -8.57
CA ILE A 39 -3.88 -4.18 -7.68
C ILE A 39 -4.21 -2.69 -7.59
N LEU A 40 -4.50 -2.04 -8.71
CA LEU A 40 -4.81 -0.60 -8.73
C LEU A 40 -6.10 -0.26 -7.97
N LYS A 41 -7.00 -1.21 -7.77
CA LYS A 41 -8.19 -1.04 -6.91
C LYS A 41 -7.89 -1.14 -5.41
N MET A 42 -6.80 -1.81 -5.05
CA MET A 42 -6.43 -2.08 -3.65
C MET A 42 -5.49 -1.01 -3.07
N VAL A 43 -4.65 -0.41 -3.89
CA VAL A 43 -3.72 0.66 -3.49
C VAL A 43 -4.50 1.97 -3.38
N THR A 44 -4.26 2.74 -2.32
CA THR A 44 -4.94 4.04 -2.09
C THR A 44 -4.09 5.24 -2.48
N ASP A 45 -2.77 5.12 -2.41
CA ASP A 45 -1.85 6.21 -2.76
C ASP A 45 -1.74 6.39 -4.28
N GLU A 46 -2.06 7.57 -4.76
CA GLU A 46 -2.08 7.88 -6.20
C GLU A 46 -0.68 7.87 -6.84
N ARG A 47 0.38 8.18 -6.09
CA ARG A 47 1.76 8.08 -6.60
C ARG A 47 2.15 6.63 -6.81
N GLN A 48 1.82 5.77 -5.86
CA GLN A 48 2.08 4.33 -5.97
C GLN A 48 1.26 3.71 -7.09
N LYS A 49 0.01 4.09 -7.25
CA LYS A 49 -0.81 3.67 -8.41
C LYS A 49 -0.13 4.03 -9.74
N ALA A 50 0.36 5.26 -9.87
CA ALA A 50 1.02 5.71 -11.09
C ALA A 50 2.29 4.89 -11.39
N ILE A 51 3.11 4.60 -10.38
CA ILE A 51 4.32 3.78 -10.51
C ILE A 51 3.96 2.35 -10.93
N ILE A 52 3.01 1.71 -10.25
CA ILE A 52 2.55 0.35 -10.57
C ILE A 52 1.97 0.29 -11.99
N ALA A 53 1.12 1.25 -12.35
CA ALA A 53 0.52 1.33 -13.69
C ALA A 53 1.58 1.49 -14.80
N SER A 54 2.64 2.26 -14.52
CA SER A 54 3.76 2.45 -15.45
C SER A 54 4.61 1.19 -15.58
N ASN A 55 4.98 0.55 -14.46
CA ASN A 55 5.83 -0.64 -14.45
C ASN A 55 5.16 -1.86 -15.09
N LEU A 56 3.85 -2.00 -14.90
CA LEU A 56 3.04 -3.11 -15.45
C LEU A 56 2.29 -2.70 -16.71
N THR A 57 2.76 -1.68 -17.43
CA THR A 57 2.10 -1.25 -18.66
C THR A 57 2.27 -2.27 -19.78
N THR A 58 1.19 -2.56 -20.47
CA THR A 58 1.15 -3.35 -21.71
C THR A 58 0.85 -2.48 -22.92
N THR A 59 0.89 -1.16 -22.75
CA THR A 59 0.66 -0.20 -23.81
C THR A 59 1.84 -0.17 -24.77
N LEU A 60 1.57 -0.39 -26.05
CA LEU A 60 2.59 -0.33 -27.10
C LEU A 60 3.01 1.12 -27.38
N PRO A 61 4.30 1.39 -27.57
CA PRO A 61 4.78 2.67 -28.08
C PRO A 61 4.29 2.93 -29.51
N LYS A 62 4.29 4.19 -29.92
CA LYS A 62 3.73 4.60 -31.22
C LYS A 62 4.36 3.88 -32.42
N ASN A 63 5.68 3.70 -32.41
CA ASN A 63 6.44 2.99 -33.46
C ASN A 63 6.00 1.53 -33.61
N ALA A 64 5.79 0.80 -32.51
CA ALA A 64 5.32 -0.59 -32.56
C ALA A 64 3.91 -0.70 -33.11
N ARG A 65 3.01 0.25 -32.79
CA ARG A 65 1.66 0.32 -33.34
C ARG A 65 1.66 0.57 -34.86
N THR A 66 2.55 1.43 -35.35
CA THR A 66 2.66 1.70 -36.78
C THR A 66 3.20 0.50 -37.57
N MET A 67 3.96 -0.39 -36.93
CA MET A 67 4.43 -1.65 -37.52
C MET A 67 3.38 -2.78 -37.46
N GLY A 68 2.20 -2.53 -36.88
CA GLY A 68 1.14 -3.52 -36.73
C GLY A 68 1.45 -4.65 -35.76
N LYS A 69 2.50 -4.51 -34.90
CA LYS A 69 2.87 -5.50 -33.92
C LYS A 69 1.92 -5.51 -32.72
N ASN A 70 1.60 -6.70 -32.23
CA ASN A 70 0.96 -6.87 -30.93
C ASN A 70 2.01 -6.76 -29.78
N TRP A 71 1.54 -6.78 -28.53
CA TRP A 71 2.44 -6.63 -27.36
C TRP A 71 3.46 -7.75 -27.26
N GLN A 72 3.06 -8.99 -27.50
CA GLN A 72 3.93 -10.16 -27.41
C GLN A 72 5.03 -10.11 -28.47
N GLU A 73 4.67 -9.75 -29.70
CA GLU A 73 5.64 -9.59 -30.80
C GLU A 73 6.63 -8.47 -30.50
N TYR A 74 6.12 -7.32 -30.03
CA TYR A 74 7.01 -6.21 -29.64
C TYR A 74 8.00 -6.58 -28.54
N MET A 75 7.56 -7.40 -27.58
CA MET A 75 8.38 -7.73 -26.40
C MET A 75 9.33 -8.90 -26.65
N PHE A 76 9.01 -9.86 -27.51
CA PHE A 76 9.72 -11.13 -27.57
C PHE A 76 10.20 -11.54 -28.98
N GLU A 77 9.76 -10.87 -30.04
CA GLU A 77 10.19 -11.20 -31.38
C GLU A 77 11.67 -10.92 -31.54
N ASP A 78 12.40 -11.92 -32.06
CA ASP A 78 13.85 -11.90 -32.30
C ASP A 78 14.67 -11.46 -31.08
N MET A 79 14.17 -11.78 -29.87
CA MET A 79 14.84 -11.45 -28.64
C MET A 79 15.77 -12.57 -28.17
N PRO A 80 17.05 -12.27 -27.87
CA PRO A 80 17.97 -13.25 -27.30
C PRO A 80 17.45 -13.81 -25.99
N VAL A 81 17.65 -15.09 -25.73
CA VAL A 81 17.18 -15.77 -24.48
C VAL A 81 17.62 -15.02 -23.22
N ALA A 82 18.85 -14.52 -23.19
CA ALA A 82 19.34 -13.75 -22.03
C ALA A 82 18.51 -12.49 -21.79
N ALA A 83 18.14 -11.77 -22.86
CA ALA A 83 17.28 -10.58 -22.76
C ALA A 83 15.85 -10.96 -22.34
N ALA A 84 15.28 -12.02 -22.90
CA ALA A 84 13.95 -12.51 -22.53
C ALA A 84 13.88 -12.90 -21.04
N VAL A 85 14.88 -13.63 -20.53
CA VAL A 85 14.97 -13.99 -19.11
C VAL A 85 15.10 -12.75 -18.22
N THR A 86 15.91 -11.77 -18.63
CA THR A 86 16.06 -10.50 -17.88
C THR A 86 14.75 -9.73 -17.82
N LEU A 87 14.04 -9.64 -18.95
CA LEU A 87 12.74 -9.00 -19.04
C LEU A 87 11.70 -9.68 -18.13
N LEU A 88 11.61 -11.00 -18.18
CA LEU A 88 10.69 -11.76 -17.34
C LEU A 88 11.04 -11.61 -15.84
N THR A 89 12.32 -11.56 -15.50
CA THR A 89 12.78 -11.30 -14.12
C THR A 89 12.40 -9.91 -13.67
N LYS A 90 12.53 -8.90 -14.55
CA LYS A 90 12.06 -7.54 -14.26
C LYS A 90 10.56 -7.53 -13.99
N LEU A 91 9.76 -8.16 -14.83
CA LEU A 91 8.30 -8.25 -14.63
C LEU A 91 7.94 -8.94 -13.32
N GLN A 92 8.66 -10.00 -12.93
CA GLN A 92 8.49 -10.62 -11.61
C GLN A 92 8.78 -9.65 -10.46
N SER A 93 9.83 -8.84 -10.58
CA SER A 93 10.16 -7.82 -9.58
C SER A 93 9.10 -6.73 -9.48
N ASP A 94 8.56 -6.30 -10.62
CA ASP A 94 7.48 -5.30 -10.68
C ASP A 94 6.18 -5.83 -10.03
N VAL A 95 5.86 -7.11 -10.24
CA VAL A 95 4.72 -7.77 -9.57
C VAL A 95 4.94 -7.82 -8.05
N ARG A 96 6.12 -8.25 -7.60
CA ARG A 96 6.43 -8.29 -6.15
C ARG A 96 6.42 -6.91 -5.50
N TYR A 97 6.88 -5.89 -6.21
CA TYR A 97 6.79 -4.52 -5.75
C TYR A 97 5.32 -4.10 -5.54
N ALA A 98 4.47 -4.36 -6.53
CA ALA A 98 3.05 -4.06 -6.44
C ALA A 98 2.34 -4.81 -5.31
N GLU A 99 2.68 -6.08 -5.08
CA GLU A 99 2.18 -6.88 -3.94
C GLU A 99 2.62 -6.27 -2.61
N GLY A 100 3.88 -5.83 -2.49
CA GLY A 100 4.40 -5.16 -1.29
C GLY A 100 3.64 -3.87 -0.97
N GLU A 101 3.30 -3.05 -1.97
CA GLU A 101 2.51 -1.82 -1.79
C GLU A 101 1.08 -2.10 -1.32
N VAL A 102 0.46 -3.16 -1.83
CA VAL A 102 -0.86 -3.61 -1.34
C VAL A 102 -0.78 -4.04 0.11
N LEU A 103 0.21 -4.87 0.46
CA LEU A 103 0.39 -5.31 1.85
C LEU A 103 0.61 -4.12 2.79
N HIS A 104 1.45 -3.15 2.41
CA HIS A 104 1.65 -1.92 3.17
C HIS A 104 0.33 -1.16 3.35
N THR A 105 -0.46 -1.00 2.29
CA THR A 105 -1.78 -0.35 2.35
C THR A 105 -2.75 -1.09 3.28
N LEU A 106 -2.77 -2.43 3.22
CA LEU A 106 -3.66 -3.24 4.07
C LEU A 106 -3.26 -3.16 5.55
N VAL A 107 -1.97 -3.21 5.86
CA VAL A 107 -1.46 -3.08 7.24
C VAL A 107 -1.78 -1.69 7.79
N ALA A 108 -1.51 -0.62 7.04
CA ALA A 108 -1.85 0.74 7.44
C ALA A 108 -3.36 0.92 7.71
N ASN A 109 -4.22 0.26 6.92
CA ASN A 109 -5.67 0.30 7.13
C ASN A 109 -6.11 -0.50 8.37
N ILE A 110 -5.38 -1.53 8.77
CA ILE A 110 -5.64 -2.27 10.01
C ILE A 110 -5.30 -1.40 11.21
N ASP A 111 -4.12 -0.78 11.22
CA ASP A 111 -3.68 0.10 12.31
C ASP A 111 -4.63 1.28 12.50
N MET A 112 -5.15 1.87 11.43
CA MET A 112 -6.17 2.93 11.50
C MET A 112 -7.52 2.46 12.06
N LYS A 113 -7.88 1.19 11.87
CA LYS A 113 -9.13 0.63 12.42
C LYS A 113 -9.01 0.28 13.90
N ASP A 114 -7.80 0.00 14.37
CA ASP A 114 -7.56 -0.30 15.80
C ASP A 114 -7.49 0.96 16.67
N ILE A 115 -7.23 2.13 16.11
CA ILE A 115 -7.42 3.41 16.80
C ILE A 115 -8.92 3.73 16.79
N ARG A 116 -9.68 3.08 17.63
CA ARG A 116 -11.13 3.33 17.82
C ARG A 116 -11.32 4.59 18.65
N VAL A 117 -11.19 5.74 18.00
CA VAL A 117 -11.73 6.97 18.57
C VAL A 117 -13.26 6.90 18.48
N ASN A 118 -13.90 6.51 19.55
CA ASN A 118 -15.36 6.40 19.60
C ASN A 118 -16.02 7.60 20.30
N LYS A 119 -15.23 8.48 20.91
CA LYS A 119 -15.74 9.69 21.57
C LYS A 119 -14.78 10.87 21.40
N LEU A 120 -15.31 11.98 20.89
CA LEU A 120 -14.64 13.27 20.94
C LEU A 120 -15.11 13.99 22.20
N SER A 121 -14.17 14.43 23.05
CA SER A 121 -14.47 15.19 24.26
C SER A 121 -13.70 16.51 24.25
N ALA A 122 -14.37 17.58 24.62
CA ALA A 122 -13.74 18.87 24.85
C ALA A 122 -13.47 19.05 26.34
N PHE A 123 -12.23 19.39 26.67
CA PHE A 123 -11.82 19.69 28.04
C PHE A 123 -11.46 21.15 28.13
N VAL A 124 -11.97 21.80 29.20
CA VAL A 124 -11.62 23.18 29.52
C VAL A 124 -10.61 23.17 30.65
N ILE A 125 -9.41 23.66 30.37
CA ILE A 125 -8.36 23.80 31.38
C ILE A 125 -8.27 25.29 31.76
N PRO A 126 -8.82 25.70 32.92
CA PRO A 126 -8.75 27.09 33.35
C PRO A 126 -7.33 27.44 33.80
N ASN A 127 -6.86 28.65 33.46
CA ASN A 127 -5.57 29.15 33.91
C ASN A 127 -5.54 29.47 35.40
N ALA A 128 -6.71 29.70 36.01
CA ALA A 128 -6.87 29.90 37.46
C ALA A 128 -8.17 29.25 37.96
N GLN A 129 -8.12 28.58 39.09
CA GLN A 129 -9.30 27.98 39.73
C GLN A 129 -10.14 29.00 40.51
N THR A 130 -9.54 30.12 40.90
CA THR A 130 -10.21 31.20 41.67
C THR A 130 -9.98 32.52 40.94
N ILE A 131 -11.05 33.31 40.77
CA ILE A 131 -11.02 34.58 40.08
C ILE A 131 -11.63 35.65 41.00
N VAL A 132 -10.98 36.78 41.10
CA VAL A 132 -11.49 37.94 41.83
C VAL A 132 -12.52 38.66 40.97
N ARG A 133 -13.56 39.18 41.59
CA ARG A 133 -14.62 39.91 40.88
C ARG A 133 -14.03 41.12 40.12
N GLY A 134 -14.17 41.09 38.80
CA GLY A 134 -13.64 42.12 37.90
C GLY A 134 -12.45 41.66 37.06
N ASP A 135 -11.85 40.51 37.37
CA ASP A 135 -10.76 39.92 36.59
C ASP A 135 -11.25 39.18 35.34
N LYS A 136 -10.33 38.96 34.38
CA LYS A 136 -10.64 38.24 33.16
C LYS A 136 -10.49 36.75 33.39
N PHE A 137 -11.50 35.96 33.02
CA PHE A 137 -11.39 34.51 32.93
C PHE A 137 -10.65 34.12 31.65
N SER A 138 -9.61 33.29 31.77
CA SER A 138 -8.92 32.69 30.65
C SER A 138 -8.81 31.20 30.85
N ALA A 139 -9.12 30.43 29.80
CA ALA A 139 -9.03 28.97 29.81
C ALA A 139 -8.56 28.47 28.48
N GLN A 140 -7.86 27.34 28.48
CA GLN A 140 -7.48 26.60 27.29
C GLN A 140 -8.53 25.53 26.99
N ILE A 141 -9.03 25.48 25.76
CA ILE A 141 -9.96 24.45 25.33
C ILE A 141 -9.16 23.42 24.53
N VAL A 142 -9.14 22.18 25.01
CA VAL A 142 -8.46 21.06 24.37
C VAL A 142 -9.51 20.06 23.90
N MET A 143 -9.45 19.71 22.62
CA MET A 143 -10.24 18.60 22.09
C MET A 143 -9.39 17.34 22.14
N ALA A 144 -9.89 16.29 22.80
CA ALA A 144 -9.25 15.00 22.89
C ALA A 144 -10.12 13.91 22.30
N ALA A 145 -9.49 13.03 21.56
CA ALA A 145 -10.08 11.80 21.08
C ALA A 145 -9.89 10.72 22.15
N VAL A 146 -10.97 10.10 22.58
CA VAL A 146 -10.96 9.12 23.67
C VAL A 146 -11.45 7.78 23.15
N ASP A 147 -10.70 6.71 23.42
CA ASP A 147 -11.19 5.35 23.30
C ASP A 147 -11.83 4.93 24.61
N THR A 148 -13.14 4.72 24.62
CA THR A 148 -13.89 4.28 25.81
C THR A 148 -13.95 2.76 25.93
N THR A 149 -13.40 2.02 24.97
CA THR A 149 -13.39 0.54 24.99
C THR A 149 -12.23 -0.02 25.77
N GLN A 150 -11.15 0.77 25.95
CA GLN A 150 -9.98 0.39 26.73
C GLN A 150 -9.90 1.23 28.01
N GLN A 151 -9.85 0.55 29.14
CA GLN A 151 -9.69 1.21 30.45
C GLN A 151 -8.21 1.07 30.86
N PRO A 152 -7.44 2.18 30.89
CA PRO A 152 -6.07 2.13 31.35
C PRO A 152 -6.01 1.84 32.86
N GLN A 153 -5.04 1.05 33.30
CA GLN A 153 -4.74 0.89 34.70
C GLN A 153 -3.83 2.03 35.16
N ILE A 154 -4.31 2.86 36.07
CA ILE A 154 -3.57 4.03 36.57
C ILE A 154 -3.05 3.74 37.97
N TYR A 155 -1.76 4.03 38.20
CA TYR A 155 -1.10 3.90 39.50
C TYR A 155 -0.59 5.26 39.96
N ILE A 156 -0.92 5.65 41.19
CA ILE A 156 -0.42 6.88 41.82
C ILE A 156 0.19 6.50 43.16
N GLY A 157 1.45 6.87 43.38
CA GLY A 157 2.19 6.50 44.61
C GLY A 157 2.28 4.99 44.84
N GLY A 158 2.31 4.18 43.77
CA GLY A 158 2.38 2.73 43.84
C GLY A 158 1.05 2.03 44.13
N ARG A 159 -0.05 2.77 44.28
CA ARG A 159 -1.40 2.22 44.45
C ARG A 159 -2.18 2.28 43.15
N GLN A 160 -2.85 1.19 42.81
CA GLN A 160 -3.76 1.15 41.67
C GLN A 160 -5.03 1.96 41.99
N MET A 161 -5.39 2.86 41.07
CA MET A 161 -6.60 3.67 41.18
C MET A 161 -7.80 2.92 40.59
N ASN A 162 -8.92 2.95 41.32
CA ASN A 162 -10.17 2.38 40.83
C ASN A 162 -10.96 3.40 40.04
N LEU A 163 -11.47 2.97 38.87
CA LEU A 163 -12.38 3.78 38.04
C LEU A 163 -13.75 3.87 38.71
N ARG A 164 -14.22 5.07 39.03
CA ARG A 164 -15.56 5.34 39.54
C ARG A 164 -16.26 6.32 38.62
N ASN A 165 -17.39 5.95 38.09
CA ASN A 165 -18.18 6.80 37.16
C ASN A 165 -17.37 7.41 36.01
N ASN A 166 -16.49 6.63 35.38
CA ASN A 166 -15.54 7.08 34.35
C ASN A 166 -14.51 8.12 34.82
N THR A 167 -14.26 8.22 36.11
CA THR A 167 -13.29 9.14 36.71
C THR A 167 -12.42 8.37 37.71
N TYR A 168 -11.10 8.65 37.73
CA TYR A 168 -10.23 8.16 38.78
C TYR A 168 -10.21 9.15 39.94
N GLU A 169 -10.63 8.70 41.10
CA GLU A 169 -10.70 9.54 42.32
C GLU A 169 -9.58 9.16 43.30
N ILE A 170 -8.92 10.17 43.83
CA ILE A 170 -7.99 10.03 44.96
C ILE A 170 -8.73 10.49 46.20
N VAL A 171 -8.97 9.56 47.10
CA VAL A 171 -9.45 9.93 48.46
C VAL A 171 -8.21 10.18 49.31
N THR A 172 -7.97 11.44 49.68
CA THR A 172 -6.88 11.88 50.56
C THR A 172 -7.29 11.68 52.02
#